data_edb4bffd44ae636b7879d7f5d32017d2
#
_entry.id   edb4bffd44ae636b7879d7f5d32017d2
#
_cell.length_a   1.000
_cell.length_b   1.000
_cell.length_c   1.000
_cell.angle_alpha   90.00
_cell.angle_beta   90.00
_cell.angle_gamma   90.00
#
_symmetry.space_group_name_H-M   'P 1'
#
loop_
_entity.id
_entity.type
_entity.pdbx_description
1 polymer ?
#
loop_
_entity_poly.entity_id
_entity_poly.type
_entity_poly.pdbx_seq_one_letter_code
_entity_poly.pdbx_strand_id
1 'polypeptide(L)'
;MRTHPSCKAFFTHLICFVSALVLLPQAAAGAQPPPVDVGLITKLSGEATYWNETSQKTPKPAQVFMKIRKGDHLKMGSGAALEIVYFQGGRKEAWQGPAVIIAEETGSRAESESTSKGQVTVAMLPSEASQGLRRIPALLEQARLGRSGGIQVRGPEEGVKKTVVPGKKGQTEIARAREAYQRWRAQTSPEDVTPELNLLGTLAEYQQYAEMEKVVQNALERQPDNEALKELEQWVQGKLGKAKQ
;
A
#
# COMPACT_ATOMS: atom_id res chain seq x y z
N MET A 1 -82.03 -45.59 49.57
CA MET A 1 -81.64 -45.07 50.88
C MET A 1 -80.11 -44.94 50.91
N ARG A 2 -79.58 -43.73 51.13
CA ARG A 2 -78.29 -43.40 51.71
C ARG A 2 -77.08 -44.02 51.00
N THR A 3 -75.99 -43.35 50.72
CA THR A 3 -75.47 -42.00 50.89
C THR A 3 -74.06 -41.99 50.26
N HIS A 4 -73.67 -40.91 49.75
CA HIS A 4 -72.30 -40.52 49.40
C HIS A 4 -71.21 -40.82 50.45
N PRO A 5 -69.88 -40.61 50.17
CA PRO A 5 -69.27 -39.60 49.28
C PRO A 5 -67.95 -40.04 48.52
N SER A 6 -67.69 -39.42 47.43
CA SER A 6 -66.62 -38.45 47.13
C SER A 6 -65.22 -38.77 47.65
N CYS A 7 -64.28 -38.96 46.77
CA CYS A 7 -62.94 -38.52 46.96
C CYS A 7 -62.27 -38.15 45.59
N LYS A 8 -62.04 -36.85 45.45
CA LYS A 8 -61.36 -36.26 44.32
C LYS A 8 -59.88 -36.50 44.51
N ALA A 9 -59.26 -37.19 43.60
CA ALA A 9 -57.77 -37.18 43.52
C ALA A 9 -57.33 -36.28 42.35
N PHE A 10 -56.80 -35.15 42.72
CA PHE A 10 -56.14 -34.23 41.84
C PHE A 10 -54.85 -34.87 41.37
N PHE A 11 -54.73 -35.24 40.10
CA PHE A 11 -53.54 -35.64 39.48
C PHE A 11 -52.92 -34.38 38.81
N THR A 12 -52.03 -33.76 39.54
CA THR A 12 -51.21 -32.63 39.06
C THR A 12 -50.11 -33.17 38.11
N HIS A 13 -50.34 -33.02 36.81
CA HIS A 13 -49.30 -33.32 35.84
C HIS A 13 -48.22 -32.17 35.82
N LEU A 14 -47.12 -32.43 36.47
CA LEU A 14 -45.94 -31.59 36.40
C LEU A 14 -45.23 -31.86 35.05
N ILE A 15 -45.51 -31.01 34.07
CA ILE A 15 -44.84 -31.04 32.77
C ILE A 15 -43.45 -30.39 32.98
N CYS A 16 -42.41 -31.22 33.13
CA CYS A 16 -41.03 -30.79 33.03
C CYS A 16 -40.71 -30.44 31.58
N PHE A 17 -40.71 -29.13 31.24
CA PHE A 17 -40.15 -28.62 30.02
C PHE A 17 -38.62 -28.72 30.12
N VAL A 18 -38.05 -29.79 29.59
CA VAL A 18 -36.59 -29.86 29.37
C VAL A 18 -36.28 -29.02 28.13
N SER A 19 -35.92 -27.75 28.35
CA SER A 19 -35.39 -26.88 27.30
C SER A 19 -33.99 -27.40 26.95
N ALA A 20 -33.91 -28.25 25.94
CA ALA A 20 -32.64 -28.60 25.31
C ALA A 20 -32.10 -27.36 24.60
N LEU A 21 -31.20 -26.63 25.28
CA LEU A 21 -30.41 -25.52 24.71
C LEU A 21 -29.44 -26.12 23.69
N VAL A 22 -29.86 -26.12 22.42
CA VAL A 22 -29.00 -26.52 21.29
C VAL A 22 -27.92 -25.44 21.17
N LEU A 23 -26.74 -25.67 21.73
CA LEU A 23 -25.50 -24.92 21.45
C LEU A 23 -25.10 -25.22 20.00
N LEU A 24 -25.62 -24.43 19.06
CA LEU A 24 -25.08 -24.37 17.71
C LEU A 24 -23.61 -23.87 17.80
N PRO A 25 -22.64 -24.62 17.29
CA PRO A 25 -21.29 -24.09 17.17
C PRO A 25 -21.37 -22.88 16.24
N GLN A 26 -21.19 -21.69 16.76
CA GLN A 26 -20.90 -20.52 15.95
C GLN A 26 -19.60 -20.82 15.21
N ALA A 27 -19.73 -21.19 13.93
CA ALA A 27 -18.58 -21.23 13.04
C ALA A 27 -17.94 -19.84 13.13
N ALA A 28 -16.80 -19.76 13.80
CA ALA A 28 -15.97 -18.57 13.81
C ALA A 28 -15.73 -18.25 12.34
N ALA A 29 -16.37 -17.20 11.84
CA ALA A 29 -16.08 -16.67 10.52
C ALA A 29 -14.59 -16.37 10.52
N GLY A 30 -13.80 -17.25 9.92
CA GLY A 30 -12.36 -17.16 9.88
C GLY A 30 -12.00 -15.78 9.33
N ALA A 31 -11.43 -14.93 10.16
CA ALA A 31 -10.93 -13.65 9.72
C ALA A 31 -9.96 -13.93 8.58
N GLN A 32 -10.33 -13.52 7.36
CA GLN A 32 -9.42 -13.65 6.22
C GLN A 32 -8.14 -12.90 6.55
N PRO A 33 -6.96 -13.51 6.33
CA PRO A 33 -5.71 -12.81 6.59
C PRO A 33 -5.71 -11.50 5.80
N PRO A 34 -5.17 -10.41 6.39
CA PRO A 34 -5.12 -9.12 5.70
C PRO A 34 -4.41 -9.29 4.35
N PRO A 35 -4.88 -8.61 3.31
CA PRO A 35 -4.29 -8.71 1.98
C PRO A 35 -2.83 -8.27 2.03
N VAL A 36 -1.96 -9.10 1.48
CA VAL A 36 -0.50 -8.86 1.49
C VAL A 36 -0.12 -7.90 0.37
N ASP A 37 0.50 -6.78 0.72
CA ASP A 37 1.08 -5.84 -0.24
C ASP A 37 2.32 -6.50 -0.89
N VAL A 38 2.30 -6.71 -2.20
CA VAL A 38 3.35 -7.42 -2.93
C VAL A 38 4.22 -6.51 -3.78
N GLY A 39 3.76 -5.30 -4.10
CA GLY A 39 4.52 -4.40 -4.95
C GLY A 39 4.00 -2.96 -4.95
N LEU A 40 4.63 -2.16 -5.78
CA LEU A 40 4.37 -0.73 -5.96
C LEU A 40 4.34 -0.40 -7.46
N ILE A 41 3.35 0.37 -7.90
CA ILE A 41 3.36 0.98 -9.23
C ILE A 41 4.34 2.17 -9.20
N THR A 42 5.40 2.14 -10.00
CA THR A 42 6.41 3.20 -10.04
C THR A 42 6.26 4.14 -11.23
N LYS A 43 5.59 3.68 -12.30
CA LYS A 43 5.25 4.48 -13.48
C LYS A 43 3.93 4.03 -14.06
N LEU A 44 3.14 4.99 -14.50
CA LEU A 44 1.89 4.75 -15.22
C LEU A 44 1.72 5.84 -16.26
N SER A 45 1.47 5.45 -17.51
CA SER A 45 1.03 6.33 -18.56
C SER A 45 -0.16 5.71 -19.28
N GLY A 46 -1.09 6.54 -19.73
CA GLY A 46 -2.36 6.08 -20.30
C GLY A 46 -3.33 5.55 -19.24
N GLU A 47 -4.37 4.85 -19.69
CA GLU A 47 -5.43 4.37 -18.82
C GLU A 47 -5.13 2.97 -18.29
N ALA A 48 -5.18 2.82 -16.97
CA ALA A 48 -5.19 1.53 -16.31
C ALA A 48 -6.20 1.51 -15.16
N THR A 49 -6.83 0.37 -14.97
CA THR A 49 -7.74 0.11 -13.86
C THR A 49 -7.27 -1.12 -13.08
N TYR A 50 -7.64 -1.17 -11.81
CA TYR A 50 -7.37 -2.33 -10.96
C TYR A 50 -8.63 -2.77 -10.21
N TRP A 51 -8.70 -4.06 -9.92
CA TRP A 51 -9.69 -4.66 -9.02
C TRP A 51 -9.10 -5.88 -8.34
N ASN A 52 -9.76 -6.34 -7.29
CA ASN A 52 -9.41 -7.57 -6.59
C ASN A 52 -10.71 -8.29 -6.25
N GLU A 53 -10.84 -9.53 -6.64
CA GLU A 53 -12.10 -10.27 -6.51
C GLU A 53 -12.57 -10.45 -5.07
N THR A 54 -11.65 -10.40 -4.13
CA THR A 54 -11.95 -10.57 -2.70
C THR A 54 -12.24 -9.25 -1.99
N SER A 55 -11.44 -8.21 -2.25
CA SER A 55 -11.47 -6.96 -1.47
C SER A 55 -12.01 -5.75 -2.24
N GLN A 56 -11.91 -5.73 -3.57
CA GLN A 56 -12.29 -4.61 -4.43
C GLN A 56 -12.80 -5.11 -5.78
N LYS A 57 -14.03 -5.57 -5.82
CA LYS A 57 -14.63 -6.16 -7.03
C LYS A 57 -14.91 -5.15 -8.16
N THR A 58 -15.19 -3.89 -7.82
CA THR A 58 -15.43 -2.85 -8.81
C THR A 58 -14.12 -2.26 -9.28
N PRO A 59 -13.84 -2.24 -10.62
CA PRO A 59 -12.63 -1.62 -11.15
C PRO A 59 -12.51 -0.15 -10.74
N LYS A 60 -11.31 0.26 -10.35
CA LYS A 60 -10.95 1.64 -10.02
C LYS A 60 -9.75 2.08 -10.85
N PRO A 61 -9.57 3.38 -11.12
CA PRO A 61 -8.36 3.88 -11.76
C PRO A 61 -7.13 3.51 -10.95
N ALA A 62 -6.12 2.94 -11.61
CA ALA A 62 -4.81 2.75 -11.03
C ALA A 62 -4.08 4.10 -10.91
N GLN A 63 -3.19 4.22 -9.95
CA GLN A 63 -2.43 5.44 -9.70
C GLN A 63 -0.95 5.13 -9.51
N VAL A 64 -0.11 6.08 -9.87
CA VAL A 64 1.33 6.02 -9.57
C VAL A 64 1.53 6.00 -8.05
N PHE A 65 2.47 5.20 -7.60
CA PHE A 65 2.86 4.98 -6.21
C PHE A 65 1.77 4.31 -5.33
N MET A 66 0.73 3.75 -5.96
CA MET A 66 -0.15 2.86 -5.21
C MET A 66 0.50 1.49 -4.99
N LYS A 67 0.20 0.89 -3.83
CA LYS A 67 0.54 -0.51 -3.58
C LYS A 67 -0.35 -1.43 -4.38
N ILE A 68 0.21 -2.53 -4.80
CA ILE A 68 -0.53 -3.66 -5.34
C ILE A 68 -0.49 -4.83 -4.36
N ARG A 69 -1.56 -5.60 -4.35
CA ARG A 69 -1.75 -6.74 -3.46
C ARG A 69 -1.79 -8.02 -4.27
N LYS A 70 -1.46 -9.11 -3.63
CA LYS A 70 -1.62 -10.43 -4.25
C LYS A 70 -3.06 -10.64 -4.68
N GLY A 71 -3.24 -11.06 -5.94
CA GLY A 71 -4.55 -11.24 -6.55
C GLY A 71 -5.18 -9.97 -7.13
N ASP A 72 -4.50 -8.83 -7.09
CA ASP A 72 -4.97 -7.65 -7.83
C ASP A 72 -4.86 -7.89 -9.33
N HIS A 73 -5.95 -7.61 -10.03
CA HIS A 73 -6.00 -7.54 -11.47
C HIS A 73 -5.72 -6.11 -11.91
N LEU A 74 -4.88 -5.97 -12.91
CA LEU A 74 -4.53 -4.69 -13.51
C LEU A 74 -4.83 -4.76 -15.02
N LYS A 75 -5.75 -3.93 -15.49
CA LYS A 75 -6.12 -3.85 -16.90
C LYS A 75 -5.56 -2.56 -17.48
N MET A 76 -4.77 -2.70 -18.50
CA MET A 76 -4.16 -1.60 -19.27
C MET A 76 -4.85 -1.46 -20.60
N GLY A 77 -5.17 -0.22 -20.98
CA GLY A 77 -5.67 0.13 -22.30
C GLY A 77 -4.60 0.05 -23.38
N SER A 78 -5.02 0.24 -24.63
CA SER A 78 -4.08 0.33 -25.76
C SER A 78 -3.18 1.56 -25.59
N GLY A 79 -1.86 1.38 -25.76
CA GLY A 79 -0.87 2.44 -25.59
C GLY A 79 -0.56 2.82 -24.13
N ALA A 80 -1.22 2.18 -23.15
CA ALA A 80 -0.85 2.36 -21.75
C ALA A 80 0.46 1.64 -21.43
N ALA A 81 1.25 2.23 -20.54
CA ALA A 81 2.46 1.63 -20.00
C ALA A 81 2.43 1.66 -18.46
N LEU A 82 2.84 0.57 -17.83
CA LEU A 82 2.81 0.37 -16.40
C LEU A 82 4.13 -0.25 -15.93
N GLU A 83 4.78 0.37 -14.93
CA GLU A 83 5.92 -0.23 -14.26
C GLU A 83 5.55 -0.63 -12.83
N ILE A 84 5.88 -1.86 -12.47
CA ILE A 84 5.64 -2.44 -11.14
C ILE A 84 6.97 -2.91 -10.56
N VAL A 85 7.21 -2.57 -9.30
CA VAL A 85 8.31 -3.16 -8.52
C VAL A 85 7.72 -4.09 -7.49
N TYR A 86 8.11 -5.36 -7.54
CA TYR A 86 7.75 -6.37 -6.57
C TYR A 86 8.71 -6.34 -5.38
N PHE A 87 8.14 -6.33 -4.18
CA PHE A 87 8.93 -6.19 -2.94
C PHE A 87 9.74 -7.44 -2.59
N GLN A 88 9.24 -8.61 -2.96
CA GLN A 88 9.97 -9.84 -2.79
C GLN A 88 10.77 -10.14 -4.07
N GLY A 89 12.06 -10.35 -3.91
CA GLY A 89 12.98 -10.63 -5.03
C GLY A 89 13.41 -9.41 -5.84
N GLY A 90 12.88 -8.19 -5.58
CA GLY A 90 13.32 -6.96 -6.29
C GLY A 90 13.03 -6.97 -7.79
N ARG A 91 12.03 -7.72 -8.24
CA ARG A 91 11.65 -7.81 -9.66
C ARG A 91 10.92 -6.54 -10.07
N LYS A 92 11.41 -5.88 -11.12
CA LYS A 92 10.75 -4.77 -11.80
C LYS A 92 10.20 -5.25 -13.13
N GLU A 93 8.93 -4.98 -13.38
CA GLU A 93 8.24 -5.30 -14.62
C GLU A 93 7.76 -4.02 -15.30
N ALA A 94 8.07 -3.86 -16.58
CA ALA A 94 7.54 -2.81 -17.43
C ALA A 94 6.61 -3.44 -18.47
N TRP A 95 5.32 -3.17 -18.32
CA TRP A 95 4.26 -3.68 -19.16
C TRP A 95 3.81 -2.63 -20.18
N GLN A 96 3.54 -3.07 -21.41
CA GLN A 96 2.91 -2.29 -22.47
C GLN A 96 1.52 -2.88 -22.76
N GLY A 97 0.47 -2.04 -22.73
CA GLY A 97 -0.89 -2.47 -23.03
C GLY A 97 -1.16 -2.63 -24.55
N PRO A 98 -2.27 -3.27 -24.93
CA PRO A 98 -3.33 -3.72 -24.04
C PRO A 98 -3.00 -5.03 -23.32
N ALA A 99 -3.25 -5.10 -22.03
CA ALA A 99 -3.02 -6.30 -21.24
C ALA A 99 -3.92 -6.35 -19.99
N VAL A 100 -4.22 -7.54 -19.53
CA VAL A 100 -4.77 -7.81 -18.20
C VAL A 100 -3.79 -8.73 -17.47
N ILE A 101 -3.30 -8.29 -16.34
CA ILE A 101 -2.34 -9.03 -15.53
C ILE A 101 -2.88 -9.22 -14.13
N ILE A 102 -2.43 -10.28 -13.48
CA ILE A 102 -2.73 -10.59 -12.09
C ILE A 102 -1.43 -10.53 -11.29
N ALA A 103 -1.44 -9.72 -10.24
CA ALA A 103 -0.29 -9.59 -9.35
C ALA A 103 -0.15 -10.83 -8.46
N GLU A 104 1.04 -11.41 -8.47
CA GLU A 104 1.44 -12.52 -7.62
C GLU A 104 2.48 -12.04 -6.59
N GLU A 105 3.05 -12.93 -5.83
CA GLU A 105 3.96 -12.56 -4.73
C GLU A 105 5.28 -11.95 -5.21
N THR A 106 5.79 -12.42 -6.34
CA THR A 106 7.11 -12.05 -6.87
C THR A 106 7.10 -11.54 -8.31
N GLY A 107 5.92 -11.37 -8.90
CA GLY A 107 5.76 -10.95 -10.29
C GLY A 107 4.30 -10.93 -10.71
N SER A 108 4.05 -10.62 -11.98
CA SER A 108 2.73 -10.71 -12.57
C SER A 108 2.64 -11.92 -13.51
N ARG A 109 1.43 -12.43 -13.68
CA ARG A 109 1.08 -13.30 -14.82
C ARG A 109 0.00 -12.64 -15.68
N ALA A 110 0.04 -12.86 -16.97
CA ALA A 110 -1.05 -12.47 -17.85
C ALA A 110 -2.31 -13.28 -17.51
N GLU A 111 -3.48 -12.66 -17.48
CA GLU A 111 -4.73 -13.36 -17.19
C GLU A 111 -5.07 -14.38 -18.29
N SER A 112 -4.86 -14.01 -19.55
CA SER A 112 -5.05 -14.88 -20.70
C SER A 112 -4.19 -14.38 -21.88
N GLU A 113 -3.63 -15.31 -22.66
CA GLU A 113 -2.87 -14.98 -23.86
C GLU A 113 -3.73 -14.28 -24.92
N SER A 114 -5.03 -14.59 -24.98
CA SER A 114 -5.97 -14.00 -25.92
C SER A 114 -6.32 -12.55 -25.61
N THR A 115 -6.28 -12.16 -24.35
CA THR A 115 -6.59 -10.80 -23.86
C THR A 115 -5.35 -9.95 -23.63
N SER A 116 -4.19 -10.56 -23.52
CA SER A 116 -2.93 -9.87 -23.24
C SER A 116 -2.01 -9.94 -24.44
N LYS A 117 -2.15 -8.96 -25.35
CA LYS A 117 -1.19 -8.72 -26.44
C LYS A 117 -0.01 -7.87 -25.97
N GLY A 118 0.03 -7.57 -24.67
CA GLY A 118 1.02 -6.70 -24.06
C GLY A 118 2.41 -7.36 -24.00
N GLN A 119 3.42 -6.52 -24.07
CA GLN A 119 4.82 -6.93 -23.90
C GLN A 119 5.24 -6.60 -22.48
N VAL A 120 6.09 -7.44 -21.90
CA VAL A 120 6.70 -7.21 -20.59
C VAL A 120 8.22 -7.26 -20.71
N THR A 121 8.85 -6.25 -20.14
CA THR A 121 10.31 -6.25 -19.90
C THR A 121 10.54 -6.42 -18.41
N VAL A 122 11.45 -7.33 -18.06
CA VAL A 122 11.78 -7.64 -16.67
C VAL A 122 13.21 -7.24 -16.36
N ALA A 123 13.38 -6.55 -15.25
CA ALA A 123 14.69 -6.21 -14.67
C ALA A 123 14.73 -6.63 -13.21
N MET A 124 15.92 -6.91 -12.70
CA MET A 124 16.15 -7.20 -11.29
C MET A 124 16.79 -5.98 -10.62
N LEU A 125 16.21 -5.56 -9.52
CA LEU A 125 16.71 -4.47 -8.72
C LEU A 125 17.70 -4.98 -7.66
N PRO A 126 18.59 -4.13 -7.14
CA PRO A 126 19.39 -4.46 -5.97
C PRO A 126 18.50 -4.89 -4.79
N SER A 127 18.98 -5.86 -4.00
CA SER A 127 18.20 -6.44 -2.88
C SER A 127 17.76 -5.40 -1.85
N GLU A 128 18.49 -4.30 -1.72
CA GLU A 128 18.19 -3.19 -0.81
C GLU A 128 17.05 -2.28 -1.31
N ALA A 129 16.70 -2.37 -2.59
CA ALA A 129 15.73 -1.46 -3.23
C ALA A 129 14.30 -1.60 -2.67
N SER A 130 13.92 -2.76 -2.18
CA SER A 130 12.54 -3.02 -1.78
C SER A 130 12.15 -2.35 -0.45
N GLN A 131 13.09 -2.08 0.44
CA GLN A 131 12.79 -1.58 1.79
C GLN A 131 12.26 -0.14 1.78
N GLY A 132 12.94 0.76 1.07
CA GLY A 132 12.49 2.14 0.95
C GLY A 132 11.18 2.25 0.17
N LEU A 133 11.05 1.51 -0.92
CA LEU A 133 9.86 1.53 -1.78
C LEU A 133 8.57 1.14 -1.04
N ARG A 134 8.64 0.21 -0.09
CA ARG A 134 7.48 -0.19 0.75
C ARG A 134 6.88 0.98 1.54
N ARG A 135 7.65 2.00 1.83
CA ARG A 135 7.22 3.16 2.63
C ARG A 135 6.55 4.26 1.82
N ILE A 136 6.78 4.29 0.51
CA ILE A 136 6.29 5.36 -0.37
C ILE A 136 4.77 5.54 -0.31
N PRO A 137 3.94 4.48 -0.37
CA PRO A 137 2.49 4.65 -0.26
C PRO A 137 2.05 5.32 1.04
N ALA A 138 2.65 4.94 2.16
CA ALA A 138 2.32 5.53 3.46
C ALA A 138 2.76 7.00 3.56
N LEU A 139 3.91 7.35 2.95
CA LEU A 139 4.37 8.74 2.86
C LEU A 139 3.41 9.59 2.05
N LEU A 140 2.95 9.07 0.92
CA LEU A 140 2.01 9.77 0.05
C LEU A 140 0.65 9.95 0.74
N GLU A 141 0.18 8.95 1.47
CA GLU A 141 -1.02 9.06 2.28
C GLU A 141 -0.89 10.15 3.35
N GLN A 142 0.25 10.22 4.05
CA GLN A 142 0.53 11.29 5.00
C GLN A 142 0.57 12.67 4.34
N ALA A 143 1.14 12.78 3.13
CA ALA A 143 1.17 14.01 2.35
C ALA A 143 -0.24 14.49 2.01
N ARG A 144 -1.11 13.59 1.59
CA ARG A 144 -2.51 13.88 1.25
C ARG A 144 -3.35 14.28 2.47
N LEU A 145 -3.21 13.56 3.58
CA LEU A 145 -3.90 13.87 4.83
C LEU A 145 -3.52 15.26 5.36
N GLY A 146 -2.24 15.64 5.24
CA GLY A 146 -1.77 16.97 5.64
C GLY A 146 -2.42 18.11 4.86
N ARG A 147 -2.87 17.88 3.61
CA ARG A 147 -3.58 18.87 2.78
C ARG A 147 -5.08 18.95 3.04
N SER A 148 -5.69 17.86 3.46
CA SER A 148 -7.16 17.79 3.65
C SER A 148 -7.68 18.59 4.83
N GLY A 149 -6.89 19.46 5.46
CA GLY A 149 -7.33 20.33 6.55
C GLY A 149 -7.82 19.56 7.78
N GLY A 150 -7.39 18.34 7.96
CA GLY A 150 -7.58 17.62 9.23
C GLY A 150 -7.02 18.49 10.33
N ILE A 151 -7.84 18.74 11.35
CA ILE A 151 -7.57 19.58 12.52
C ILE A 151 -6.11 19.41 12.91
N GLN A 152 -5.27 20.40 12.58
CA GLN A 152 -3.98 20.51 13.24
C GLN A 152 -4.32 20.71 14.71
N VAL A 153 -4.23 19.66 15.50
CA VAL A 153 -4.12 19.81 16.94
C VAL A 153 -2.85 20.61 17.13
N ARG A 154 -3.04 21.90 17.33
CA ARG A 154 -2.00 22.85 17.66
C ARG A 154 -1.48 22.43 19.02
N GLY A 155 -0.55 21.45 19.01
CA GLY A 155 0.34 21.24 20.13
C GLY A 155 1.14 22.52 20.33
N PRO A 156 1.64 22.79 21.52
CA PRO A 156 2.42 24.00 21.80
C PRO A 156 3.49 24.16 20.73
N GLU A 157 3.68 25.38 20.24
CA GLU A 157 4.69 25.74 19.23
C GLU A 157 6.06 25.27 19.71
N GLU A 158 6.42 24.05 19.33
CA GLU A 158 7.81 23.63 19.43
C GLU A 158 8.56 24.30 18.29
N GLY A 159 9.28 25.34 18.63
CA GLY A 159 10.23 26.01 17.77
C GLY A 159 11.13 25.00 17.07
N VAL A 160 11.51 25.37 15.83
CA VAL A 160 12.46 24.69 14.91
C VAL A 160 12.77 23.27 15.33
N LYS A 161 12.02 22.28 14.79
CA LYS A 161 12.24 20.88 15.12
C LYS A 161 13.70 20.54 14.86
N LYS A 162 14.44 20.26 15.94
CA LYS A 162 15.82 19.79 15.89
C LYS A 162 15.89 18.65 14.87
N THR A 163 16.80 18.75 13.91
CA THR A 163 17.12 17.65 13.01
C THR A 163 17.33 16.40 13.87
N VAL A 164 16.49 15.40 13.66
CA VAL A 164 16.61 14.14 14.40
C VAL A 164 17.92 13.49 13.96
N VAL A 165 18.86 13.35 14.88
CA VAL A 165 20.12 12.65 14.61
C VAL A 165 19.85 11.15 14.74
N PRO A 166 19.92 10.38 13.65
CA PRO A 166 19.71 8.94 13.73
C PRO A 166 20.75 8.27 14.63
N GLY A 167 20.33 7.29 15.41
CA GLY A 167 21.26 6.42 16.14
C GLY A 167 22.18 5.66 15.17
N LYS A 168 23.20 4.98 15.70
CA LYS A 168 24.21 4.26 14.89
C LYS A 168 23.61 3.37 13.80
N LYS A 169 22.58 2.61 14.13
CA LYS A 169 21.86 1.74 13.18
C LYS A 169 21.28 2.57 12.01
N GLY A 170 20.56 3.65 12.32
CA GLY A 170 19.96 4.52 11.31
C GLY A 170 21.00 5.19 10.42
N GLN A 171 22.12 5.65 11.00
CA GLN A 171 23.22 6.21 10.22
C GLN A 171 23.78 5.18 9.23
N THR A 172 23.96 3.93 9.65
CA THR A 172 24.44 2.86 8.79
C THR A 172 23.44 2.54 7.67
N GLU A 173 22.14 2.49 7.97
CA GLU A 173 21.11 2.23 6.96
C GLU A 173 20.99 3.36 5.94
N ILE A 174 21.05 4.61 6.39
CA ILE A 174 21.08 5.77 5.48
C ILE A 174 22.32 5.75 4.60
N ALA A 175 23.50 5.46 5.16
CA ALA A 175 24.73 5.38 4.37
C ALA A 175 24.62 4.31 3.28
N ARG A 176 24.14 3.12 3.62
CA ARG A 176 23.90 2.04 2.65
C ARG A 176 22.89 2.45 1.57
N ALA A 177 21.80 3.13 1.97
CA ALA A 177 20.80 3.59 1.03
C ALA A 177 21.36 4.63 0.05
N ARG A 178 22.24 5.54 0.50
CA ARG A 178 22.94 6.50 -0.38
C ARG A 178 23.89 5.80 -1.36
N GLU A 179 24.67 4.85 -0.88
CA GLU A 179 25.55 4.06 -1.74
C GLU A 179 24.75 3.26 -2.78
N ALA A 180 23.68 2.61 -2.36
CA ALA A 180 22.78 1.89 -3.26
C ALA A 180 22.16 2.85 -4.29
N TYR A 181 21.72 4.04 -3.88
CA TYR A 181 21.20 5.08 -4.76
C TYR A 181 22.22 5.48 -5.83
N GLN A 182 23.46 5.77 -5.45
CA GLN A 182 24.51 6.17 -6.40
C GLN A 182 24.78 5.08 -7.44
N ARG A 183 24.96 3.82 -7.00
CA ARG A 183 25.20 2.69 -7.89
C ARG A 183 24.03 2.46 -8.84
N TRP A 184 22.83 2.50 -8.30
CA TRP A 184 21.62 2.21 -9.05
C TRP A 184 21.31 3.33 -10.04
N ARG A 185 21.41 4.59 -9.60
CA ARG A 185 21.17 5.76 -10.47
C ARG A 185 22.07 5.74 -11.71
N ALA A 186 23.31 5.33 -11.58
CA ALA A 186 24.25 5.25 -12.70
C ALA A 186 23.86 4.20 -13.77
N GLN A 187 23.03 3.23 -13.41
CA GLN A 187 22.63 2.11 -14.27
C GLN A 187 21.18 2.23 -14.77
N THR A 188 20.43 3.22 -14.30
CA THR A 188 19.01 3.37 -14.56
C THR A 188 18.74 4.48 -15.55
N SER A 189 17.70 4.34 -16.37
CA SER A 189 17.32 5.39 -17.32
C SER A 189 17.05 6.73 -16.62
N PRO A 190 17.29 7.86 -17.28
CA PRO A 190 17.07 9.18 -16.68
C PRO A 190 15.64 9.40 -16.15
N GLU A 191 14.65 8.82 -16.79
CA GLU A 191 13.24 8.99 -16.44
C GLU A 191 12.75 8.07 -15.29
N ASP A 192 13.52 7.05 -14.93
CA ASP A 192 13.16 6.13 -13.87
C ASP A 192 13.49 6.73 -12.50
N VAL A 193 12.50 7.02 -11.71
CA VAL A 193 12.64 7.62 -10.36
C VAL A 193 12.67 6.56 -9.25
N THR A 194 12.74 5.28 -9.60
CA THR A 194 12.74 4.20 -8.60
C THR A 194 13.92 4.31 -7.60
N PRO A 195 15.16 4.70 -8.03
CA PRO A 195 16.25 4.94 -7.09
C PRO A 195 15.97 6.06 -6.08
N GLU A 196 15.40 7.17 -6.56
CA GLU A 196 14.99 8.31 -5.73
C GLU A 196 13.93 7.89 -4.71
N LEU A 197 12.90 7.15 -5.14
CA LEU A 197 11.84 6.65 -4.26
C LEU A 197 12.39 5.74 -3.15
N ASN A 198 13.32 4.86 -3.48
CA ASN A 198 13.93 3.99 -2.48
C ASN A 198 14.70 4.80 -1.42
N LEU A 199 15.49 5.78 -1.84
CA LEU A 199 16.21 6.66 -0.93
C LEU A 199 15.25 7.50 -0.08
N LEU A 200 14.22 8.10 -0.70
CA LEU A 200 13.17 8.85 0.00
C LEU A 200 12.50 8.04 1.11
N GLY A 201 12.13 6.79 0.83
CA GLY A 201 11.51 5.94 1.82
C GLY A 201 12.41 5.64 3.01
N THR A 202 13.71 5.47 2.78
CA THR A 202 14.70 5.29 3.87
C THR A 202 14.92 6.58 4.65
N LEU A 203 15.09 7.71 3.98
CA LEU A 203 15.28 9.01 4.64
C LEU A 203 14.07 9.41 5.50
N ALA A 204 12.86 9.09 5.04
CA ALA A 204 11.63 9.36 5.76
C ALA A 204 11.54 8.62 7.10
N GLU A 205 11.97 7.36 7.15
CA GLU A 205 12.02 6.59 8.40
C GLU A 205 12.85 7.30 9.48
N TYR A 206 13.92 7.96 9.05
CA TYR A 206 14.83 8.67 9.95
C TYR A 206 14.60 10.18 9.98
N GLN A 207 13.49 10.67 9.43
CA GLN A 207 13.08 12.08 9.43
C GLN A 207 14.15 13.03 8.86
N GLN A 208 14.90 12.58 7.85
CA GLN A 208 15.96 13.37 7.21
C GLN A 208 15.36 14.30 6.15
N TYR A 209 14.43 15.18 6.55
CA TYR A 209 13.62 15.99 5.63
C TYR A 209 14.45 16.93 4.74
N ALA A 210 15.57 17.47 5.23
CA ALA A 210 16.43 18.35 4.42
C ALA A 210 17.09 17.61 3.25
N GLU A 211 17.41 16.33 3.41
CA GLU A 211 17.92 15.51 2.32
C GLU A 211 16.80 15.00 1.42
N MET A 212 15.65 14.67 2.01
CA MET A 212 14.45 14.28 1.23
C MET A 212 14.03 15.39 0.26
N GLU A 213 14.11 16.68 0.64
CA GLU A 213 13.80 17.79 -0.24
C GLU A 213 14.64 17.75 -1.53
N LYS A 214 15.95 17.53 -1.39
CA LYS A 214 16.84 17.42 -2.55
C LYS A 214 16.53 16.22 -3.43
N VAL A 215 16.24 15.07 -2.80
CA VAL A 215 15.94 13.83 -3.53
C VAL A 215 14.62 13.92 -4.28
N VAL A 216 13.58 14.53 -3.68
CA VAL A 216 12.29 14.71 -4.37
C VAL A 216 12.39 15.73 -5.50
N GLN A 217 13.19 16.79 -5.34
CA GLN A 217 13.50 17.74 -6.41
C GLN A 217 14.19 17.05 -7.59
N ASN A 218 15.20 16.23 -7.34
CA ASN A 218 15.85 15.43 -8.39
C ASN A 218 14.87 14.49 -9.10
N ALA A 219 13.91 13.92 -8.37
CA ALA A 219 12.87 13.10 -8.96
C ALA A 219 11.90 13.93 -9.84
N LEU A 220 11.55 15.14 -9.40
CA LEU A 220 10.71 16.07 -10.17
C LEU A 220 11.39 16.60 -11.43
N GLU A 221 12.71 16.82 -11.42
CA GLU A 221 13.45 17.17 -12.63
C GLU A 221 13.31 16.09 -13.72
N ARG A 222 13.14 14.83 -13.33
CA ARG A 222 12.99 13.68 -14.23
C ARG A 222 11.54 13.46 -14.66
N GLN A 223 10.61 13.76 -13.77
CA GLN A 223 9.18 13.59 -13.96
C GLN A 223 8.42 14.84 -13.47
N PRO A 224 8.51 15.97 -14.21
CA PRO A 224 7.95 17.26 -13.75
C PRO A 224 6.43 17.25 -13.62
N ASP A 225 5.75 16.40 -14.37
CA ASP A 225 4.30 16.29 -14.36
C ASP A 225 3.75 15.25 -13.37
N ASN A 226 4.63 14.64 -12.55
CA ASN A 226 4.21 13.63 -11.59
C ASN A 226 3.60 14.28 -10.33
N GLU A 227 2.26 14.29 -10.28
CA GLU A 227 1.51 14.90 -9.17
C GLU A 227 1.84 14.28 -7.80
N ALA A 228 2.13 12.98 -7.75
CA ALA A 228 2.48 12.32 -6.49
C ALA A 228 3.85 12.80 -5.96
N LEU A 229 4.80 13.09 -6.84
CA LEU A 229 6.08 13.70 -6.43
C LEU A 229 5.89 15.14 -5.95
N LYS A 230 5.02 15.93 -6.61
CA LYS A 230 4.66 17.29 -6.16
C LYS A 230 4.01 17.27 -4.78
N GLU A 231 3.15 16.28 -4.53
CA GLU A 231 2.54 16.07 -3.21
C GLU A 231 3.58 15.77 -2.13
N LEU A 232 4.56 14.92 -2.45
CA LEU A 232 5.65 14.61 -1.53
C LEU A 232 6.55 15.82 -1.27
N GLU A 233 6.87 16.61 -2.31
CA GLU A 233 7.65 17.84 -2.16
C GLU A 233 6.98 18.82 -1.20
N GLN A 234 5.70 19.13 -1.43
CA GLN A 234 4.92 20.03 -0.57
C GLN A 234 4.89 19.56 0.88
N TRP A 235 4.72 18.25 1.08
CA TRP A 235 4.72 17.66 2.42
C TRP A 235 6.09 17.79 3.10
N VAL A 236 7.18 17.53 2.39
CA VAL A 236 8.56 17.69 2.91
C VAL A 236 8.83 19.15 3.26
N GLN A 237 8.46 20.10 2.40
CA GLN A 237 8.59 21.53 2.64
C GLN A 237 7.82 21.96 3.88
N GLY A 238 6.60 21.43 4.08
CA GLY A 238 5.83 21.65 5.30
C GLY A 238 6.53 21.14 6.56
N LYS A 239 7.23 19.98 6.47
CA LYS A 239 8.04 19.46 7.60
C LYS A 239 9.26 20.32 7.92
N LEU A 240 9.79 21.03 6.95
CA LEU A 240 10.91 21.97 7.10
C LEU A 240 10.47 23.37 7.53
N GLY A 241 9.17 23.62 7.68
CA GLY A 241 8.65 24.97 7.95
C GLY A 241 8.75 25.92 6.75
N LYS A 242 8.94 25.38 5.55
CA LYS A 242 9.06 26.13 4.29
C LYS A 242 7.75 26.20 3.50
N ALA A 243 6.61 25.87 4.13
CA ALA A 243 5.31 25.95 3.47
C ALA A 243 5.12 27.38 2.92
N LYS A 244 4.85 27.49 1.63
CA LYS A 244 4.57 28.78 0.99
C LYS A 244 3.39 29.42 1.71
N GLN A 245 3.60 30.63 2.19
CA GLN A 245 2.54 31.55 2.61
C GLN A 245 1.67 31.92 1.41
#